data_517112ce65da59187167dd8390275448
#
_entry.id   517112ce65da59187167dd8390275448
#
_cell.length_a   1.000
_cell.length_b   1.000
_cell.length_c   1.000
_cell.angle_alpha   90.00
_cell.angle_beta   90.00
_cell.angle_gamma   90.00
#
_symmetry.space_group_name_H-M   'P 1'
#
loop_
_entity.id
_entity.type
_entity.pdbx_description
1 polymer ?
#
loop_
_entity_poly.entity_id
_entity_poly.type
_entity_poly.pdbx_seq_one_letter_code
_entity_poly.pdbx_strand_id
1 'polypeptide(L)'
;MANQKPKRSTEGAIWLTLALVVAILLATRFGWAGLIFGCVIAAVAFIGYWNSTMDPEVESLKASLRVARDDIEQIVDEYHEFLNGSSTDALADRTLNYPELANPNSKLAAVEDFHLRLGSARRFISRVDAHLLNDDLDRHSLERILSIADQRAADLAESWTDARKAARRRGPA
;
A
#
# COMPACT_ATOMS: atom_id res chain seq x y z
N MET A 1 -29.23 -14.59 -4.77
CA MET A 1 -28.23 -13.71 -4.13
C MET A 1 -28.33 -12.36 -4.80
N ALA A 2 -28.95 -11.40 -4.11
CA ALA A 2 -29.29 -10.11 -4.70
C ALA A 2 -28.09 -9.17 -4.66
N ASN A 3 -27.73 -8.68 -5.83
CA ASN A 3 -26.71 -7.68 -6.07
C ASN A 3 -27.18 -6.32 -5.51
N GLN A 4 -26.79 -5.96 -4.29
CA GLN A 4 -26.98 -4.62 -3.76
C GLN A 4 -25.90 -3.68 -4.35
N LYS A 5 -26.19 -3.08 -5.51
CA LYS A 5 -25.48 -1.90 -5.98
C LYS A 5 -25.59 -0.79 -4.92
N PRO A 6 -24.50 -0.06 -4.61
CA PRO A 6 -24.52 0.93 -3.56
C PRO A 6 -25.49 2.08 -3.89
N LYS A 7 -26.43 2.31 -3.00
CA LYS A 7 -27.46 3.39 -3.02
C LYS A 7 -26.84 4.81 -2.99
N ARG A 8 -25.54 4.93 -2.76
CA ARG A 8 -24.80 6.20 -2.60
C ARG A 8 -24.63 7.02 -3.89
N SER A 9 -24.54 6.39 -5.06
CA SER A 9 -24.36 7.12 -6.33
C SER A 9 -25.61 7.92 -6.74
N THR A 10 -26.81 7.46 -6.35
CA THR A 10 -28.07 8.15 -6.65
C THR A 10 -28.30 9.37 -5.76
N GLU A 11 -27.89 9.32 -4.50
CA GLU A 11 -28.03 10.48 -3.59
C GLU A 11 -27.12 11.64 -3.99
N GLY A 12 -25.86 11.38 -4.35
CA GLY A 12 -24.95 12.40 -4.85
C GLY A 12 -25.43 13.04 -6.17
N ALA A 13 -25.98 12.23 -7.08
CA ALA A 13 -26.57 12.76 -8.32
C ALA A 13 -27.80 13.64 -8.05
N ILE A 14 -28.63 13.29 -7.05
CA ILE A 14 -29.79 14.08 -6.64
C ILE A 14 -29.34 15.46 -6.08
N TRP A 15 -28.31 15.51 -5.23
CA TRP A 15 -27.77 16.74 -4.70
C TRP A 15 -27.14 17.65 -5.76
N LEU A 16 -26.45 17.07 -6.75
CA LEU A 16 -25.89 17.82 -7.90
C LEU A 16 -27.00 18.40 -8.80
N THR A 17 -28.05 17.62 -9.08
CA THR A 17 -29.18 18.13 -9.87
C THR A 17 -29.93 19.22 -9.13
N LEU A 18 -30.14 19.10 -7.82
CA LEU A 18 -30.77 20.11 -6.99
C LEU A 18 -29.94 21.42 -6.98
N ALA A 19 -28.63 21.33 -6.80
CA ALA A 19 -27.71 22.48 -6.85
C ALA A 19 -27.74 23.19 -8.22
N LEU A 20 -27.81 22.41 -9.32
CA LEU A 20 -27.91 22.96 -10.67
C LEU A 20 -29.23 23.72 -10.89
N VAL A 21 -30.34 23.17 -10.44
CA VAL A 21 -31.67 23.80 -10.52
C VAL A 21 -31.70 25.10 -9.72
N VAL A 22 -31.15 25.12 -8.52
CA VAL A 22 -31.06 26.33 -7.68
C VAL A 22 -30.17 27.40 -8.36
N ALA A 23 -29.05 27.01 -8.96
CA ALA A 23 -28.16 27.90 -9.69
C ALA A 23 -28.86 28.57 -10.88
N ILE A 24 -29.67 27.80 -11.66
CA ILE A 24 -30.45 28.33 -12.80
C ILE A 24 -31.51 29.28 -12.30
N LEU A 25 -32.23 28.97 -11.22
CA LEU A 25 -33.25 29.84 -10.64
C LEU A 25 -32.66 31.17 -10.14
N LEU A 26 -31.50 31.14 -9.50
CA LEU A 26 -30.78 32.34 -9.07
C LEU A 26 -30.29 33.19 -10.24
N ALA A 27 -29.79 32.57 -11.31
CA ALA A 27 -29.35 33.27 -12.51
C ALA A 27 -30.50 34.02 -13.22
N THR A 28 -31.68 33.37 -13.29
CA THR A 28 -32.88 33.99 -13.92
C THR A 28 -33.46 35.15 -13.09
N ARG A 29 -33.29 35.11 -11.74
CA ARG A 29 -33.89 36.14 -10.86
C ARG A 29 -32.99 37.31 -10.58
N PHE A 30 -31.68 37.11 -10.51
CA PHE A 30 -30.68 38.12 -10.11
C PHE A 30 -29.68 38.48 -11.23
N GLY A 31 -29.89 38.01 -12.45
CA GLY A 31 -29.01 38.28 -13.58
C GLY A 31 -27.55 37.84 -13.35
N TRP A 32 -26.60 38.70 -13.72
CA TRP A 32 -25.16 38.38 -13.61
C TRP A 32 -24.68 38.03 -12.19
N ALA A 33 -25.20 38.73 -11.18
CA ALA A 33 -24.84 38.42 -9.77
C ALA A 33 -25.32 37.02 -9.34
N GLY A 34 -26.51 36.59 -9.77
CA GLY A 34 -27.05 35.27 -9.53
C GLY A 34 -26.23 34.15 -10.18
N LEU A 35 -25.63 34.44 -11.35
CA LEU A 35 -24.77 33.48 -12.06
C LEU A 35 -23.45 33.24 -11.29
N ILE A 36 -22.84 34.30 -10.75
CA ILE A 36 -21.62 34.17 -9.93
C ILE A 36 -21.90 33.37 -8.66
N PHE A 37 -22.98 33.67 -7.94
CA PHE A 37 -23.39 32.93 -6.75
C PHE A 37 -23.72 31.47 -7.04
N GLY A 38 -24.40 31.23 -8.17
CA GLY A 38 -24.70 29.84 -8.61
C GLY A 38 -23.46 29.04 -8.93
N CYS A 39 -22.45 29.65 -9.58
CA CYS A 39 -21.16 28.97 -9.83
C CYS A 39 -20.41 28.66 -8.54
N VAL A 40 -20.41 29.52 -7.53
CA VAL A 40 -19.77 29.29 -6.24
C VAL A 40 -20.46 28.12 -5.51
N ILE A 41 -21.79 28.11 -5.48
CA ILE A 41 -22.54 27.01 -4.85
C ILE A 41 -22.28 25.68 -5.58
N ALA A 42 -22.28 25.69 -6.92
CA ALA A 42 -21.99 24.50 -7.72
C ALA A 42 -20.55 23.99 -7.49
N ALA A 43 -19.57 24.90 -7.38
CA ALA A 43 -18.18 24.56 -7.11
C ALA A 43 -18.01 23.94 -5.70
N VAL A 44 -18.64 24.53 -4.69
CA VAL A 44 -18.61 23.99 -3.31
C VAL A 44 -19.30 22.62 -3.23
N ALA A 45 -20.45 22.45 -3.89
CA ALA A 45 -21.15 21.19 -3.97
C ALA A 45 -20.33 20.13 -4.72
N PHE A 46 -19.64 20.50 -5.78
CA PHE A 46 -18.76 19.62 -6.56
C PHE A 46 -17.53 19.17 -5.76
N ILE A 47 -16.89 20.10 -5.04
CA ILE A 47 -15.77 19.79 -4.14
C ILE A 47 -16.24 18.88 -2.99
N GLY A 48 -17.40 19.16 -2.38
CA GLY A 48 -18.00 18.34 -1.35
C GLY A 48 -18.37 16.94 -1.86
N TYR A 49 -18.87 16.82 -3.07
CA TYR A 49 -19.15 15.52 -3.70
C TYR A 49 -17.87 14.73 -3.95
N TRP A 50 -16.84 15.34 -4.48
CA TRP A 50 -15.54 14.71 -4.72
C TRP A 50 -14.88 14.26 -3.41
N ASN A 51 -14.94 15.08 -2.37
CA ASN A 51 -14.35 14.75 -1.07
C ASN A 51 -15.16 13.68 -0.29
N SER A 52 -16.46 13.54 -0.53
CA SER A 52 -17.30 12.52 0.10
C SER A 52 -17.32 11.18 -0.65
N THR A 53 -16.72 11.08 -1.83
CA THR A 53 -16.55 9.81 -2.54
C THR A 53 -15.35 9.02 -2.04
N MET A 54 -14.40 9.64 -1.33
CA MET A 54 -13.35 8.94 -0.60
C MET A 54 -13.89 8.49 0.75
N ASP A 55 -14.08 7.18 0.92
CA ASP A 55 -14.38 6.60 2.22
C ASP A 55 -13.11 6.73 3.09
N PRO A 56 -13.13 7.53 4.19
CA PRO A 56 -11.94 7.77 5.01
C PRO A 56 -11.39 6.48 5.60
N GLU A 57 -12.23 5.46 5.73
CA GLU A 57 -11.85 4.15 6.22
C GLU A 57 -11.05 3.36 5.17
N VAL A 58 -11.43 3.44 3.90
CA VAL A 58 -10.67 2.85 2.78
C VAL A 58 -9.31 3.52 2.64
N GLU A 59 -9.24 4.84 2.78
CA GLU A 59 -7.96 5.55 2.69
C GLU A 59 -7.04 5.22 3.88
N SER A 60 -7.58 5.06 5.08
CA SER A 60 -6.79 4.62 6.25
C SER A 60 -6.26 3.20 6.08
N LEU A 61 -7.04 2.29 5.47
CA LEU A 61 -6.60 0.94 5.16
C LEU A 61 -5.52 0.93 4.07
N LYS A 62 -5.66 1.76 3.03
CA LYS A 62 -4.60 1.93 2.02
C LYS A 62 -3.31 2.48 2.65
N ALA A 63 -3.41 3.43 3.59
CA ALA A 63 -2.25 3.95 4.32
C ALA A 63 -1.56 2.86 5.16
N SER A 64 -2.33 2.06 5.90
CA SER A 64 -1.80 0.94 6.68
C SER A 64 -1.15 -0.12 5.78
N LEU A 65 -1.75 -0.40 4.61
CA LEU A 65 -1.18 -1.34 3.65
C LEU A 65 0.15 -0.83 3.05
N ARG A 66 0.29 0.50 2.84
CA ARG A 66 1.58 1.09 2.44
C ARG A 66 2.65 0.85 3.51
N VAL A 67 2.33 1.06 4.77
CA VAL A 67 3.27 0.81 5.89
C VAL A 67 3.69 -0.66 5.92
N ALA A 68 2.76 -1.60 5.89
CA ALA A 68 3.08 -3.03 5.89
C ALA A 68 3.90 -3.47 4.65
N ARG A 69 3.66 -2.84 3.50
CA ARG A 69 4.46 -3.03 2.28
C ARG A 69 5.88 -2.49 2.45
N ASP A 70 6.02 -1.30 3.06
CA ASP A 70 7.32 -0.67 3.29
C ASP A 70 8.15 -1.46 4.31
N ASP A 71 7.54 -2.06 5.33
CA ASP A 71 8.20 -2.97 6.28
C ASP A 71 8.81 -4.20 5.57
N ILE A 72 8.11 -4.75 4.58
CA ILE A 72 8.65 -5.85 3.76
C ILE A 72 9.79 -5.35 2.87
N GLU A 73 9.62 -4.19 2.24
CA GLU A 73 10.63 -3.58 1.36
C GLU A 73 11.91 -3.27 2.10
N GLN A 74 11.81 -2.78 3.34
CA GLN A 74 12.99 -2.51 4.17
C GLN A 74 13.89 -3.75 4.31
N ILE A 75 13.34 -4.92 4.56
CA ILE A 75 14.13 -6.16 4.69
C ILE A 75 14.73 -6.57 3.34
N VAL A 76 13.98 -6.38 2.26
CA VAL A 76 14.49 -6.61 0.89
C VAL A 76 15.69 -5.71 0.60
N ASP A 77 15.62 -4.45 1.01
CA ASP A 77 16.68 -3.45 0.81
C ASP A 77 17.87 -3.71 1.74
N GLU A 78 17.64 -4.09 3.01
CA GLU A 78 18.71 -4.51 3.91
C GLU A 78 19.50 -5.68 3.34
N TYR A 79 18.81 -6.68 2.77
CA TYR A 79 19.49 -7.80 2.13
C TYR A 79 20.21 -7.39 0.84
N HIS A 80 19.62 -6.47 0.07
CA HIS A 80 20.27 -5.94 -1.12
C HIS A 80 21.54 -5.16 -0.77
N GLU A 81 21.49 -4.31 0.26
CA GLU A 81 22.67 -3.60 0.78
C GLU A 81 23.72 -4.57 1.33
N PHE A 82 23.32 -5.61 2.04
CA PHE A 82 24.24 -6.67 2.47
C PHE A 82 24.97 -7.32 1.29
N LEU A 83 24.28 -7.62 0.18
CA LEU A 83 24.88 -8.26 -0.98
C LEU A 83 25.73 -7.30 -1.84
N ASN A 84 25.29 -6.06 -2.03
CA ASN A 84 25.82 -5.16 -3.05
C ASN A 84 26.43 -3.89 -2.47
N GLY A 85 26.29 -3.65 -1.16
CA GLY A 85 26.85 -2.47 -0.49
C GLY A 85 28.35 -2.40 -0.66
N SER A 86 28.85 -1.19 -0.93
CA SER A 86 30.27 -0.88 -1.12
C SER A 86 30.98 -0.49 0.16
N SER A 87 30.26 -0.38 1.28
CA SER A 87 30.84 -0.05 2.58
C SER A 87 31.76 -1.15 3.10
N THR A 88 32.75 -0.77 3.90
CA THR A 88 33.65 -1.73 4.54
C THR A 88 32.89 -2.71 5.42
N ASP A 89 31.82 -2.25 6.09
CA ASP A 89 30.98 -3.07 6.95
C ASP A 89 30.18 -4.10 6.14
N ALA A 90 29.57 -3.69 5.03
CA ALA A 90 28.85 -4.63 4.14
C ALA A 90 29.80 -5.67 3.54
N LEU A 91 31.02 -5.26 3.18
CA LEU A 91 32.04 -6.19 2.70
C LEU A 91 32.45 -7.19 3.80
N ALA A 92 32.71 -6.70 5.01
CA ALA A 92 33.07 -7.56 6.14
C ALA A 92 31.92 -8.52 6.50
N ASP A 93 30.70 -8.05 6.46
CA ASP A 93 29.53 -8.87 6.77
C ASP A 93 29.37 -10.04 5.79
N ARG A 94 29.47 -9.79 4.49
CA ARG A 94 29.29 -10.86 3.48
C ARG A 94 30.50 -11.77 3.34
N THR A 95 31.72 -11.34 3.74
CA THR A 95 32.93 -12.15 3.59
C THR A 95 33.39 -12.83 4.87
N LEU A 96 33.19 -12.19 6.02
CA LEU A 96 33.71 -12.67 7.31
C LEU A 96 32.60 -13.08 8.28
N ASN A 97 31.56 -12.23 8.44
CA ASN A 97 30.57 -12.44 9.49
C ASN A 97 29.46 -13.42 9.07
N TYR A 98 28.99 -13.33 7.79
CA TYR A 98 27.84 -14.08 7.31
C TYR A 98 28.02 -14.63 5.87
N PRO A 99 29.14 -15.30 5.54
CA PRO A 99 29.44 -15.72 4.17
C PRO A 99 28.37 -16.67 3.59
N GLU A 100 27.79 -17.55 4.42
CA GLU A 100 26.73 -18.47 4.02
C GLU A 100 25.42 -17.74 3.62
N LEU A 101 25.18 -16.55 4.15
CA LEU A 101 24.00 -15.76 3.82
C LEU A 101 24.11 -15.15 2.40
N ALA A 102 25.32 -14.88 1.93
CA ALA A 102 25.60 -14.43 0.57
C ALA A 102 25.60 -15.60 -0.44
N ASN A 103 25.65 -16.83 0.01
CA ASN A 103 25.72 -18.01 -0.83
C ASN A 103 24.32 -18.43 -1.31
N PRO A 104 23.96 -18.30 -2.61
CA PRO A 104 22.66 -18.69 -3.12
C PRO A 104 22.41 -20.23 -3.05
N ASN A 105 23.45 -21.03 -2.89
CA ASN A 105 23.38 -22.49 -2.77
C ASN A 105 23.67 -22.96 -1.33
N SER A 106 23.47 -22.11 -0.34
CA SER A 106 23.67 -22.47 1.06
C SER A 106 22.82 -23.68 1.44
N LYS A 107 23.42 -24.62 2.22
CA LYS A 107 22.74 -25.79 2.76
C LYS A 107 22.14 -25.54 4.15
N LEU A 108 22.22 -24.32 4.65
CA LEU A 108 21.63 -23.95 5.93
C LEU A 108 20.12 -23.76 5.75
N ALA A 109 19.31 -24.60 6.38
CA ALA A 109 17.85 -24.56 6.25
C ALA A 109 17.26 -23.17 6.53
N ALA A 110 17.79 -22.44 7.54
CA ALA A 110 17.32 -21.08 7.82
C ALA A 110 17.65 -20.07 6.71
N VAL A 111 18.80 -20.21 6.03
CA VAL A 111 19.17 -19.36 4.90
C VAL A 111 18.33 -19.70 3.67
N GLU A 112 18.09 -20.97 3.43
CA GLU A 112 17.23 -21.45 2.34
C GLU A 112 15.78 -20.95 2.52
N ASP A 113 15.21 -21.09 3.74
CA ASP A 113 13.87 -20.57 4.06
C ASP A 113 13.77 -19.06 3.84
N PHE A 114 14.77 -18.28 4.31
CA PHE A 114 14.82 -16.86 4.08
C PHE A 114 14.83 -16.51 2.58
N HIS A 115 15.64 -17.16 1.76
CA HIS A 115 15.71 -16.92 0.32
C HIS A 115 14.36 -17.22 -0.38
N LEU A 116 13.65 -18.28 0.04
CA LEU A 116 12.32 -18.60 -0.47
C LEU A 116 11.29 -17.52 -0.08
N ARG A 117 11.29 -17.09 1.17
CA ARG A 117 10.41 -16.02 1.67
C ARG A 117 10.71 -14.69 1.00
N LEU A 118 11.98 -14.33 0.84
CA LEU A 118 12.43 -13.12 0.13
C LEU A 118 11.92 -13.09 -1.31
N GLY A 119 12.05 -14.20 -2.05
CA GLY A 119 11.53 -14.32 -3.40
C GLY A 119 10.00 -14.17 -3.46
N SER A 120 9.29 -14.71 -2.46
CA SER A 120 7.84 -14.55 -2.33
C SER A 120 7.44 -13.12 -1.98
N ALA A 121 8.21 -12.46 -1.10
CA ALA A 121 8.00 -11.08 -0.66
C ALA A 121 8.11 -10.08 -1.82
N ARG A 122 9.15 -10.19 -2.63
CA ARG A 122 9.33 -9.34 -3.82
C ARG A 122 8.14 -9.42 -4.79
N ARG A 123 7.63 -10.63 -5.06
CA ARG A 123 6.45 -10.81 -5.91
C ARG A 123 5.17 -10.27 -5.24
N PHE A 124 5.11 -10.29 -3.91
CA PHE A 124 3.98 -9.77 -3.16
C PHE A 124 3.94 -8.24 -3.19
N ILE A 125 5.07 -7.55 -2.95
CA ILE A 125 5.20 -6.08 -3.07
C ILE A 125 4.65 -5.61 -4.41
N SER A 126 5.11 -6.19 -5.52
CA SER A 126 4.66 -5.81 -6.87
C SER A 126 3.13 -5.95 -7.06
N ARG A 127 2.49 -6.94 -6.41
CA ARG A 127 1.03 -7.09 -6.44
C ARG A 127 0.33 -6.07 -5.54
N VAL A 128 0.87 -5.78 -4.36
CA VAL A 128 0.34 -4.74 -3.47
C VAL A 128 0.36 -3.39 -4.15
N ASP A 129 1.46 -3.04 -4.83
CA ASP A 129 1.56 -1.79 -5.58
C ASP A 129 0.45 -1.68 -6.64
N ALA A 130 0.17 -2.77 -7.37
CA ALA A 130 -0.93 -2.80 -8.32
C ALA A 130 -2.31 -2.65 -7.65
N HIS A 131 -2.50 -3.20 -6.44
CA HIS A 131 -3.72 -3.02 -5.67
C HIS A 131 -3.88 -1.60 -5.14
N LEU A 132 -2.80 -0.96 -4.69
CA LEU A 132 -2.82 0.42 -4.19
C LEU A 132 -3.19 1.44 -5.29
N LEU A 133 -2.91 1.12 -6.55
CA LEU A 133 -3.29 1.93 -7.72
C LEU A 133 -4.75 1.72 -8.15
N ASN A 134 -5.42 0.69 -7.63
CA ASN A 134 -6.80 0.39 -7.97
C ASN A 134 -7.76 1.08 -6.98
N ASP A 135 -8.57 2.01 -7.48
CA ASP A 135 -9.55 2.73 -6.67
C ASP A 135 -10.85 1.95 -6.43
N ASP A 136 -11.07 0.84 -7.15
CA ASP A 136 -12.29 0.01 -7.04
C ASP A 136 -12.20 -1.05 -5.93
N LEU A 137 -11.12 -1.09 -5.14
CA LEU A 137 -10.99 -2.06 -4.06
C LEU A 137 -11.96 -1.75 -2.92
N ASP A 138 -12.76 -2.75 -2.60
CA ASP A 138 -13.66 -2.70 -1.45
C ASP A 138 -12.90 -2.86 -0.12
N ARG A 139 -13.48 -2.35 0.95
CA ARG A 139 -12.92 -2.41 2.31
C ARG A 139 -12.51 -3.83 2.71
N HIS A 140 -13.37 -4.82 2.48
CA HIS A 140 -13.09 -6.20 2.90
C HIS A 140 -11.88 -6.82 2.19
N SER A 141 -11.69 -6.48 0.92
CA SER A 141 -10.50 -6.89 0.16
C SER A 141 -9.23 -6.24 0.68
N LEU A 142 -9.28 -4.94 1.03
CA LEU A 142 -8.14 -4.24 1.63
C LEU A 142 -7.78 -4.80 3.01
N GLU A 143 -8.75 -5.05 3.89
CA GLU A 143 -8.52 -5.68 5.21
C GLU A 143 -7.83 -7.04 5.06
N ARG A 144 -8.26 -7.85 4.09
CA ARG A 144 -7.65 -9.16 3.83
C ARG A 144 -6.21 -9.05 3.31
N ILE A 145 -5.97 -8.13 2.37
CA ILE A 145 -4.63 -7.91 1.81
C ILE A 145 -3.69 -7.38 2.91
N LEU A 146 -4.17 -6.46 3.76
CA LEU A 146 -3.42 -5.93 4.90
C LEU A 146 -3.03 -7.04 5.87
N SER A 147 -3.97 -7.88 6.29
CA SER A 147 -3.68 -9.02 7.17
C SER A 147 -2.62 -9.97 6.58
N ILE A 148 -2.65 -10.21 5.27
CA ILE A 148 -1.64 -11.02 4.59
C ILE A 148 -0.29 -10.28 4.54
N ALA A 149 -0.29 -8.96 4.36
CA ALA A 149 0.92 -8.14 4.34
C ALA A 149 1.62 -8.16 5.69
N ASP A 150 0.88 -7.91 6.78
CA ASP A 150 1.39 -7.94 8.15
C ASP A 150 2.01 -9.31 8.50
N GLN A 151 1.30 -10.40 8.17
CA GLN A 151 1.82 -11.74 8.40
C GLN A 151 3.12 -11.99 7.62
N ARG A 152 3.19 -11.56 6.35
CA ARG A 152 4.38 -11.73 5.52
C ARG A 152 5.55 -10.88 5.99
N ALA A 153 5.30 -9.66 6.46
CA ALA A 153 6.32 -8.81 7.06
C ALA A 153 6.92 -9.47 8.30
N ALA A 154 6.08 -9.98 9.21
CA ALA A 154 6.53 -10.68 10.40
C ALA A 154 7.33 -11.96 10.07
N ASP A 155 6.81 -12.80 9.17
CA ASP A 155 7.46 -14.04 8.75
C ASP A 155 8.82 -13.80 8.08
N LEU A 156 8.91 -12.73 7.26
CA LEU A 156 10.17 -12.37 6.60
C LEU A 156 11.19 -11.84 7.61
N ALA A 157 10.78 -10.98 8.55
CA ALA A 157 11.64 -10.44 9.60
C ALA A 157 12.20 -11.54 10.52
N GLU A 158 11.36 -12.50 10.90
CA GLU A 158 11.78 -13.66 11.68
C GLU A 158 12.80 -14.48 10.92
N SER A 159 12.50 -14.85 9.66
CA SER A 159 13.40 -15.67 8.84
C SER A 159 14.72 -14.96 8.55
N TRP A 160 14.72 -13.64 8.37
CA TRP A 160 15.94 -12.81 8.23
C TRP A 160 16.81 -12.91 9.47
N THR A 161 16.20 -12.73 10.64
CA THR A 161 16.90 -12.84 11.93
C THR A 161 17.50 -14.22 12.13
N ASP A 162 16.76 -15.28 11.82
CA ASP A 162 17.20 -16.67 12.00
C ASP A 162 18.27 -17.06 10.98
N ALA A 163 18.17 -16.61 9.74
CA ALA A 163 19.20 -16.80 8.73
C ALA A 163 20.55 -16.16 9.15
N ARG A 164 20.50 -14.92 9.68
CA ARG A 164 21.71 -14.25 10.22
C ARG A 164 22.31 -15.00 11.41
N LYS A 165 21.47 -15.46 12.35
CA LYS A 165 21.94 -16.27 13.49
C LYS A 165 22.58 -17.58 13.03
N ALA A 166 21.96 -18.27 12.07
CA ALA A 166 22.46 -19.54 11.56
C ALA A 166 23.79 -19.37 10.81
N ALA A 167 23.88 -18.36 9.93
CA ALA A 167 25.10 -18.03 9.19
C ALA A 167 26.26 -17.68 10.14
N ARG A 168 25.99 -16.87 11.18
CA ARG A 168 27.01 -16.48 12.17
C ARG A 168 27.53 -17.66 12.98
N ARG A 169 26.68 -18.63 13.33
CA ARG A 169 27.13 -19.84 14.09
C ARG A 169 28.05 -20.72 13.27
N ARG A 170 27.92 -20.73 11.95
CA ARG A 170 28.76 -21.55 11.09
C ARG A 170 30.16 -20.96 10.94
N GLY A 171 30.27 -19.62 11.04
CA GLY A 171 31.53 -18.91 10.86
C GLY A 171 32.05 -18.90 9.42
N PRO A 172 33.18 -18.29 9.17
CA PRO A 172 33.87 -18.37 7.89
C PRO A 172 34.33 -19.82 7.65
N ALA A 173 34.15 -20.31 6.41
CA ALA A 173 34.58 -21.64 5.98
C ALA A 173 36.12 -21.72 5.84
#